data_35e36cb61cb7025d5635b2d7a620df8a
#
_entry.id   35e36cb61cb7025d5635b2d7a620df8a
#
_cell.length_a   1.000
_cell.length_b   1.000
_cell.length_c   1.000
_cell.angle_alpha   90.00
_cell.angle_beta   90.00
_cell.angle_gamma   90.00
#
_symmetry.space_group_name_H-M   'P 1'
#
loop_
_entity.id
_entity.type
_entity.pdbx_description
1 polymer ?
#
loop_
_entity_poly.entity_id
_entity_poly.type
_entity_poly.pdbx_seq_one_letter_code
_entity_poly.pdbx_strand_id
1 'polypeptide(L)'
;MSTHRHHVLELPTPLMWEEHVDNFIVFLRSQGLVATSIRTKRNHVLQLARAFPNTSPTDLDPGSLVEWCGLRTWANETRHAYYSTFRKFFGWLDSTSHCGNIAAVLPRIRRPSGAPRPIPDSVLVDCVDRASPRDALILRLAAEAGLRCVEIAQVEAGDVYEDADGWNLFVRGKGGRTRTVPITADLARAITDRCASTGQFAFPGRCGGHMAANSVSQIGRRILPGTWTLHKLRHRYATKAYSAEHDLLTVCELLGHASLQTTVRYIAPSPRARNAILAATRIQPPTTSGGAATQ
;
A
#
# COMPACT_ATOMS: atom_id res chain seq x y z
N MET A 1 -32.08 4.34 23.41
CA MET A 1 -31.00 3.35 23.68
C MET A 1 -29.69 3.96 23.28
N SER A 2 -28.84 4.21 24.25
CA SER A 2 -27.66 5.06 24.18
C SER A 2 -26.54 4.38 23.36
N THR A 3 -26.13 4.98 22.23
CA THR A 3 -24.99 4.56 21.43
C THR A 3 -23.70 4.97 22.13
N HIS A 4 -23.08 4.03 22.84
CA HIS A 4 -21.70 4.20 23.30
C HIS A 4 -20.76 4.30 22.10
N ARG A 5 -20.50 5.53 21.63
CA ARG A 5 -19.29 5.83 20.88
C ARG A 5 -18.12 5.58 21.83
N HIS A 6 -17.32 4.57 21.58
CA HIS A 6 -15.96 4.53 22.12
C HIS A 6 -15.20 5.75 21.56
N HIS A 7 -15.32 6.87 22.23
CA HIS A 7 -14.34 7.93 22.16
C HIS A 7 -13.03 7.31 22.69
N VAL A 8 -12.15 6.91 21.81
CA VAL A 8 -10.73 6.85 22.16
C VAL A 8 -10.41 8.29 22.59
N LEU A 9 -10.25 8.52 23.89
CA LEU A 9 -9.81 9.81 24.43
C LEU A 9 -8.48 10.11 23.73
N GLU A 10 -8.51 10.96 22.70
CA GLU A 10 -7.28 11.49 22.12
C GLU A 10 -6.64 12.30 23.24
N LEU A 11 -5.51 11.82 23.74
CA LEU A 11 -4.73 12.57 24.71
C LEU A 11 -4.49 13.98 24.17
N PRO A 12 -4.71 15.04 24.96
CA PRO A 12 -4.59 16.41 24.49
C PRO A 12 -3.18 16.68 23.92
N THR A 13 -3.11 17.59 22.98
CA THR A 13 -1.84 18.11 22.51
C THR A 13 -1.20 18.91 23.65
N PRO A 14 0.10 18.71 23.99
CA PRO A 14 0.77 19.55 24.96
C PRO A 14 0.75 21.02 24.55
N LEU A 15 0.50 21.92 25.49
CA LEU A 15 0.24 23.35 25.24
C LEU A 15 1.35 24.01 24.42
N MET A 16 2.62 23.71 24.73
CA MET A 16 3.79 24.25 24.02
C MET A 16 3.88 23.78 22.55
N TRP A 17 3.11 22.77 22.14
CA TRP A 17 3.11 22.20 20.79
C TRP A 17 1.84 22.52 20.00
N GLU A 18 0.77 22.97 20.67
CA GLU A 18 -0.57 23.05 20.07
C GLU A 18 -0.60 23.92 18.84
N GLU A 19 -0.15 25.16 18.94
CA GLU A 19 -0.10 26.11 17.83
C GLU A 19 0.77 25.59 16.68
N HIS A 20 1.94 25.03 16.99
CA HIS A 20 2.88 24.50 15.99
C HIS A 20 2.31 23.31 15.25
N VAL A 21 1.61 22.40 15.95
CA VAL A 21 0.97 21.22 15.34
C VAL A 21 -0.18 21.65 14.42
N ASP A 22 -1.00 22.59 14.86
CA ASP A 22 -2.14 23.08 14.07
C ASP A 22 -1.68 23.84 12.82
N ASN A 23 -0.69 24.71 12.94
CA ASN A 23 -0.10 25.40 11.80
C ASN A 23 0.60 24.42 10.84
N PHE A 24 1.25 23.37 11.34
CA PHE A 24 1.80 22.32 10.50
C PHE A 24 0.71 21.55 9.73
N ILE A 25 -0.44 21.31 10.33
CA ILE A 25 -1.59 20.70 9.64
C ILE A 25 -2.08 21.58 8.49
N VAL A 26 -2.16 22.91 8.72
CA VAL A 26 -2.50 23.88 7.67
C VAL A 26 -1.48 23.82 6.53
N PHE A 27 -0.19 23.81 6.86
CA PHE A 27 0.89 23.65 5.88
C PHE A 27 0.78 22.34 5.08
N LEU A 28 0.47 21.22 5.73
CA LEU A 28 0.28 19.94 5.03
C LEU A 28 -0.94 19.97 4.10
N ARG A 29 -2.02 20.66 4.49
CA ARG A 29 -3.20 20.87 3.64
C ARG A 29 -2.88 21.70 2.41
N SER A 30 -2.12 22.80 2.56
CA SER A 30 -1.71 23.65 1.44
C SER A 30 -0.85 22.91 0.40
N GLN A 31 -0.17 21.84 0.83
CA GLN A 31 0.57 20.95 -0.07
C GLN A 31 -0.30 19.85 -0.73
N GLY A 32 -1.62 19.89 -0.57
CA GLY A 32 -2.53 18.92 -1.17
C GLY A 32 -2.46 17.52 -0.56
N LEU A 33 -1.92 17.34 0.66
CA LEU A 33 -1.89 16.04 1.29
C LEU A 33 -3.30 15.57 1.68
N VAL A 34 -3.58 14.28 1.45
CA VAL A 34 -4.86 13.68 1.86
C VAL A 34 -4.97 13.54 3.39
N ALA A 35 -6.19 13.61 3.91
CA ALA A 35 -6.50 13.62 5.34
C ALA A 35 -5.83 12.47 6.13
N THR A 36 -5.76 11.26 5.55
CA THR A 36 -5.10 10.11 6.19
C THR A 36 -3.59 10.29 6.36
N SER A 37 -2.92 10.93 5.39
CA SER A 37 -1.49 11.24 5.47
C SER A 37 -1.22 12.35 6.48
N ILE A 38 -2.09 13.36 6.54
CA ILE A 38 -2.02 14.44 7.53
C ILE A 38 -2.18 13.86 8.93
N ARG A 39 -3.20 13.03 9.16
CA ARG A 39 -3.43 12.37 10.46
C ARG A 39 -2.23 11.55 10.92
N THR A 40 -1.61 10.79 10.00
CA THR A 40 -0.41 10.00 10.31
C THR A 40 0.75 10.89 10.74
N LYS A 41 1.02 11.97 9.98
CA LYS A 41 2.10 12.91 10.32
C LYS A 41 1.82 13.65 11.62
N ARG A 42 0.58 14.11 11.83
CA ARG A 42 0.15 14.69 13.10
C ARG A 42 0.44 13.76 14.27
N ASN A 43 0.05 12.48 14.16
CA ASN A 43 0.25 11.50 15.22
C ASN A 43 1.74 11.26 15.51
N HIS A 44 2.61 11.26 14.51
CA HIS A 44 4.06 11.17 14.72
C HIS A 44 4.59 12.36 15.52
N VAL A 45 4.19 13.59 15.17
CA VAL A 45 4.59 14.81 15.90
C VAL A 45 4.03 14.79 17.31
N LEU A 46 2.77 14.39 17.50
CA LEU A 46 2.15 14.30 18.83
C LEU A 46 2.84 13.29 19.76
N GLN A 47 3.39 12.19 19.23
CA GLN A 47 4.18 11.27 20.05
C GLN A 47 5.47 11.90 20.56
N LEU A 48 6.13 12.72 19.73
CA LEU A 48 7.29 13.49 20.17
C LEU A 48 6.88 14.58 21.17
N ALA A 49 5.82 15.31 20.88
CA ALA A 49 5.30 16.36 21.76
C ALA A 49 5.00 15.85 23.19
N ARG A 50 4.42 14.65 23.29
CA ARG A 50 4.12 14.02 24.58
C ARG A 50 5.37 13.58 25.35
N ALA A 51 6.49 13.37 24.66
CA ALA A 51 7.76 13.10 25.32
C ALA A 51 8.44 14.38 25.87
N PHE A 52 8.12 15.53 25.25
CA PHE A 52 8.67 16.83 25.63
C PHE A 52 7.55 17.87 25.86
N PRO A 53 6.62 17.62 26.82
CA PRO A 53 5.39 18.44 26.95
C PRO A 53 5.66 19.88 27.37
N ASN A 54 6.76 20.13 28.06
CA ASN A 54 7.15 21.43 28.63
C ASN A 54 8.23 22.15 27.83
N THR A 55 8.65 21.59 26.69
CA THR A 55 9.65 22.18 25.80
C THR A 55 8.98 22.58 24.49
N SER A 56 9.14 23.83 24.06
CA SER A 56 8.68 24.24 22.73
C SER A 56 9.42 23.44 21.65
N PRO A 57 8.77 23.09 20.53
CA PRO A 57 9.47 22.45 19.42
C PRO A 57 10.59 23.32 18.84
N THR A 58 10.56 24.64 19.02
CA THR A 58 11.64 25.57 18.63
C THR A 58 12.87 25.48 19.52
N ASP A 59 12.68 25.05 20.77
CA ASP A 59 13.72 25.00 21.80
C ASP A 59 14.25 23.57 22.03
N LEU A 60 13.67 22.60 21.32
CA LEU A 60 14.11 21.20 21.40
C LEU A 60 15.49 21.05 20.74
N ASP A 61 16.45 20.52 21.48
CA ASP A 61 17.80 20.31 20.95
C ASP A 61 17.90 19.02 20.10
N PRO A 62 18.86 18.99 19.14
CA PRO A 62 19.05 17.83 18.27
C PRO A 62 19.42 16.54 19.03
N GLY A 63 20.15 16.65 20.15
CA GLY A 63 20.58 15.50 20.97
C GLY A 63 19.39 14.80 21.60
N SER A 64 18.47 15.55 22.21
CA SER A 64 17.23 15.04 22.79
C SER A 64 16.36 14.33 21.75
N LEU A 65 16.27 14.86 20.53
CA LEU A 65 15.56 14.20 19.44
C LEU A 65 16.21 12.87 19.04
N VAL A 66 17.55 12.84 18.93
CA VAL A 66 18.32 11.63 18.60
C VAL A 66 18.15 10.57 19.68
N GLU A 67 18.30 10.96 20.94
CA GLU A 67 18.15 10.06 22.09
C GLU A 67 16.74 9.46 22.13
N TRP A 68 15.70 10.30 22.03
CA TRP A 68 14.33 9.82 22.01
C TRP A 68 14.07 8.83 20.86
N CYS A 69 14.60 9.09 19.67
CA CYS A 69 14.50 8.18 18.53
C CYS A 69 15.30 6.88 18.76
N GLY A 70 16.46 6.96 19.39
CA GLY A 70 17.36 5.85 19.67
C GLY A 70 16.76 4.83 20.66
N LEU A 71 16.02 5.31 21.64
CA LEU A 71 15.32 4.49 22.63
C LEU A 71 14.12 3.70 22.06
N ARG A 72 13.75 3.90 20.79
CA ARG A 72 12.60 3.25 20.16
C ARG A 72 12.99 1.99 19.40
N THR A 73 12.32 0.89 19.68
CA THR A 73 12.47 -0.40 18.98
C THR A 73 11.64 -0.46 17.71
N TRP A 74 11.71 0.58 16.88
CA TRP A 74 10.95 0.64 15.62
C TRP A 74 11.56 -0.26 14.55
N ALA A 75 10.70 -0.95 13.80
CA ALA A 75 11.09 -1.52 12.51
C ALA A 75 11.55 -0.42 11.55
N ASN A 76 12.42 -0.75 10.59
CA ASN A 76 13.02 0.22 9.67
C ASN A 76 11.98 1.05 8.88
N GLU A 77 10.87 0.45 8.46
CA GLU A 77 9.78 1.19 7.77
C GLU A 77 9.10 2.21 8.70
N THR A 78 8.84 1.83 9.95
CA THR A 78 8.28 2.73 10.96
C THR A 78 9.26 3.87 11.25
N ARG A 79 10.52 3.54 11.48
CA ARG A 79 11.60 4.53 11.73
C ARG A 79 11.73 5.50 10.55
N HIS A 80 11.70 5.01 9.32
CA HIS A 80 11.71 5.85 8.12
C HIS A 80 10.52 6.81 8.08
N ALA A 81 9.30 6.33 8.41
CA ALA A 81 8.09 7.14 8.42
C ALA A 81 8.18 8.28 9.45
N TYR A 82 8.65 8.00 10.68
CA TYR A 82 8.88 8.99 11.72
C TYR A 82 9.93 10.03 11.29
N TYR A 83 11.10 9.57 10.85
CA TYR A 83 12.18 10.47 10.43
C TYR A 83 11.80 11.35 9.24
N SER A 84 11.05 10.80 8.29
CA SER A 84 10.49 11.59 7.19
C SER A 84 9.51 12.66 7.69
N THR A 85 8.70 12.34 8.69
CA THR A 85 7.76 13.30 9.29
C THR A 85 8.52 14.38 10.06
N PHE A 86 9.49 14.01 10.89
CA PHE A 86 10.27 14.98 11.68
C PHE A 86 11.07 15.94 10.81
N ARG A 87 11.75 15.43 9.76
CA ARG A 87 12.42 16.31 8.79
C ARG A 87 11.47 17.30 8.13
N LYS A 88 10.25 16.86 7.83
CA LYS A 88 9.24 17.74 7.22
C LYS A 88 8.71 18.75 8.23
N PHE A 89 8.47 18.36 9.47
CA PHE A 89 7.99 19.23 10.54
C PHE A 89 9.04 20.29 10.92
N PHE A 90 10.24 19.85 11.29
CA PHE A 90 11.31 20.77 11.69
C PHE A 90 11.86 21.59 10.52
N GLY A 91 11.82 21.08 9.29
CA GLY A 91 12.16 21.89 8.10
C GLY A 91 11.14 22.97 7.80
N TRP A 92 9.84 22.69 8.01
CA TRP A 92 8.79 23.71 7.94
C TRP A 92 8.93 24.71 9.10
N LEU A 93 9.15 24.24 10.33
CA LEU A 93 9.33 25.09 11.49
C LEU A 93 10.52 26.03 11.32
N ASP A 94 11.64 25.53 10.83
CA ASP A 94 12.82 26.33 10.50
C ASP A 94 12.50 27.42 9.47
N SER A 95 11.73 27.10 8.43
CA SER A 95 11.33 28.08 7.41
C SER A 95 10.44 29.20 7.93
N THR A 96 9.77 29.01 9.07
CA THR A 96 8.84 29.98 9.66
C THR A 96 9.41 30.69 10.90
N SER A 97 10.31 30.04 11.63
CA SER A 97 10.80 30.52 12.93
C SER A 97 12.33 30.65 13.00
N HIS A 98 13.05 30.28 11.94
CA HIS A 98 14.52 30.33 11.85
C HIS A 98 15.26 29.64 13.00
N CYS A 99 14.65 28.54 13.55
CA CYS A 99 15.19 27.82 14.71
C CYS A 99 16.15 26.67 14.34
N GLY A 100 16.42 26.46 13.04
CA GLY A 100 17.19 25.34 12.54
C GLY A 100 16.39 24.03 12.41
N ASN A 101 16.68 23.26 11.37
CA ASN A 101 16.07 21.94 11.20
C ASN A 101 16.81 20.89 12.02
N ILE A 102 16.46 20.72 13.30
CA ILE A 102 17.07 19.75 14.20
C ILE A 102 16.97 18.30 13.73
N ALA A 103 15.99 17.96 12.88
CA ALA A 103 15.85 16.60 12.35
C ALA A 103 16.81 16.32 11.17
N ALA A 104 17.60 17.28 10.73
CA ALA A 104 18.63 17.07 9.71
C ALA A 104 19.71 16.07 10.17
N VAL A 105 19.98 16.01 11.49
CA VAL A 105 20.95 15.06 12.11
C VAL A 105 20.51 13.61 12.05
N LEU A 106 19.21 13.34 11.88
CA LEU A 106 18.71 11.96 11.84
C LEU A 106 19.25 11.22 10.60
N PRO A 107 19.74 9.97 10.72
CA PRO A 107 20.28 9.23 9.61
C PRO A 107 19.21 8.89 8.57
N ARG A 108 19.61 8.77 7.29
CA ARG A 108 18.74 8.22 6.26
C ARG A 108 18.57 6.71 6.48
N ILE A 109 17.34 6.26 6.69
CA ILE A 109 17.05 4.84 6.90
C ILE A 109 17.02 4.12 5.56
N ARG A 110 17.93 3.16 5.39
CA ARG A 110 17.93 2.27 4.24
C ARG A 110 16.77 1.28 4.36
N ARG A 111 15.89 1.27 3.37
CA ARG A 111 14.82 0.27 3.30
C ARG A 111 15.39 -1.01 2.72
N PRO A 112 15.37 -2.14 3.44
CA PRO A 112 15.78 -3.39 2.85
C PRO A 112 14.83 -3.73 1.70
N SER A 113 15.35 -3.88 0.51
CA SER A 113 14.62 -4.42 -0.64
C SER A 113 14.63 -5.94 -0.51
N GLY A 114 13.74 -6.50 0.31
CA GLY A 114 13.53 -7.94 0.34
C GLY A 114 12.87 -8.39 -0.97
N ALA A 115 13.34 -9.51 -1.53
CA ALA A 115 12.64 -10.14 -2.64
C ALA A 115 11.20 -10.47 -2.21
N PRO A 116 10.19 -10.16 -3.04
CA PRO A 116 8.81 -10.50 -2.74
C PRO A 116 8.70 -12.02 -2.53
N ARG A 117 8.08 -12.42 -1.43
CA ARG A 117 7.70 -13.83 -1.20
C ARG A 117 6.19 -13.90 -1.33
N PRO A 118 5.65 -14.25 -2.52
CA PRO A 118 4.22 -14.39 -2.69
C PRO A 118 3.69 -15.58 -1.86
N ILE A 119 2.43 -15.48 -1.43
CA ILE A 119 1.76 -16.59 -0.74
C ILE A 119 1.68 -17.79 -1.70
N PRO A 120 1.95 -19.02 -1.24
CA PRO A 120 1.74 -20.23 -2.04
C PRO A 120 0.27 -20.38 -2.44
N ASP A 121 0.01 -20.85 -3.66
CA ASP A 121 -1.35 -21.01 -4.18
C ASP A 121 -2.19 -21.95 -3.33
N SER A 122 -1.62 -23.06 -2.85
CA SER A 122 -2.31 -24.02 -1.97
C SER A 122 -2.80 -23.37 -0.67
N VAL A 123 -1.97 -22.53 -0.04
CA VAL A 123 -2.35 -21.81 1.19
C VAL A 123 -3.47 -20.82 0.92
N LEU A 124 -3.42 -20.12 -0.23
CA LEU A 124 -4.46 -19.16 -0.59
C LEU A 124 -5.80 -19.86 -0.88
N VAL A 125 -5.79 -20.98 -1.62
CA VAL A 125 -6.99 -21.80 -1.88
C VAL A 125 -7.62 -22.25 -0.57
N ASP A 126 -6.85 -22.83 0.34
CA ASP A 126 -7.30 -23.21 1.67
C ASP A 126 -7.96 -22.05 2.44
N CYS A 127 -7.39 -20.84 2.35
CA CYS A 127 -7.96 -19.68 3.01
C CYS A 127 -9.29 -19.24 2.39
N VAL A 128 -9.41 -19.30 1.06
CA VAL A 128 -10.63 -18.95 0.33
C VAL A 128 -11.74 -19.97 0.63
N ASP A 129 -11.43 -21.27 0.61
CA ASP A 129 -12.42 -22.34 0.81
C ASP A 129 -12.99 -22.35 2.24
N ARG A 130 -12.18 -22.00 3.24
CA ARG A 130 -12.63 -21.92 4.65
C ARG A 130 -13.26 -20.59 5.03
N ALA A 131 -13.16 -19.58 4.18
CA ALA A 131 -13.69 -18.25 4.47
C ALA A 131 -15.20 -18.19 4.23
N SER A 132 -15.89 -17.28 4.93
CA SER A 132 -17.27 -16.93 4.57
C SER A 132 -17.30 -16.35 3.14
N PRO A 133 -18.44 -16.41 2.42
CA PRO A 133 -18.54 -15.85 1.06
C PRO A 133 -18.07 -14.40 0.95
N ARG A 134 -18.38 -13.57 1.95
CA ARG A 134 -17.90 -12.19 2.05
C ARG A 134 -16.38 -12.11 2.13
N ASP A 135 -15.81 -12.90 3.02
CA ASP A 135 -14.39 -12.86 3.35
C ASP A 135 -13.56 -13.49 2.22
N ALA A 136 -14.08 -14.55 1.58
CA ALA A 136 -13.51 -15.14 0.37
C ALA A 136 -13.45 -14.13 -0.78
N LEU A 137 -14.52 -13.34 -0.99
CA LEU A 137 -14.54 -12.30 -2.02
C LEU A 137 -13.48 -11.21 -1.75
N ILE A 138 -13.25 -10.82 -0.49
CA ILE A 138 -12.17 -9.89 -0.13
C ILE A 138 -10.80 -10.44 -0.52
N LEU A 139 -10.53 -11.72 -0.23
CA LEU A 139 -9.27 -12.38 -0.61
C LEU A 139 -9.11 -12.44 -2.13
N ARG A 140 -10.17 -12.83 -2.84
CA ARG A 140 -10.18 -12.94 -4.30
C ARG A 140 -9.93 -11.59 -4.97
N LEU A 141 -10.61 -10.52 -4.54
CA LEU A 141 -10.38 -9.17 -5.08
C LEU A 141 -8.93 -8.70 -4.91
N ALA A 142 -8.28 -9.05 -3.80
CA ALA A 142 -6.87 -8.75 -3.59
C ALA A 142 -5.93 -9.62 -4.45
N ALA A 143 -6.26 -10.92 -4.63
CA ALA A 143 -5.39 -11.91 -5.26
C ALA A 143 -5.59 -12.06 -6.76
N GLU A 144 -6.81 -11.84 -7.27
CA GLU A 144 -7.19 -12.04 -8.68
C GLU A 144 -7.35 -10.73 -9.44
N ALA A 145 -7.72 -9.62 -8.75
CA ALA A 145 -7.84 -8.29 -9.34
C ALA A 145 -6.81 -7.27 -8.81
N GLY A 146 -5.98 -7.67 -7.86
CA GLY A 146 -4.89 -6.85 -7.34
C GLY A 146 -5.34 -5.57 -6.60
N LEU A 147 -6.54 -5.54 -6.02
CA LEU A 147 -7.10 -4.36 -5.38
C LEU A 147 -6.43 -4.04 -4.04
N ARG A 148 -6.36 -2.74 -3.71
CA ARG A 148 -6.00 -2.24 -2.37
C ARG A 148 -7.18 -2.35 -1.41
N CYS A 149 -6.94 -2.40 -0.11
CA CYS A 149 -8.02 -2.46 0.90
C CYS A 149 -9.07 -1.34 0.75
N VAL A 150 -8.65 -0.13 0.36
CA VAL A 150 -9.58 0.98 0.13
C VAL A 150 -10.40 0.79 -1.14
N GLU A 151 -9.81 0.21 -2.19
CA GLU A 151 -10.47 -0.10 -3.44
C GLU A 151 -11.47 -1.26 -3.25
N ILE A 152 -11.07 -2.32 -2.52
CA ILE A 152 -11.96 -3.43 -2.15
C ILE A 152 -13.19 -2.91 -1.40
N ALA A 153 -12.98 -2.03 -0.42
CA ALA A 153 -14.08 -1.49 0.39
C ALA A 153 -15.15 -0.77 -0.43
N GLN A 154 -14.77 -0.18 -1.57
CA GLN A 154 -15.61 0.67 -2.40
C GLN A 154 -16.29 -0.07 -3.57
N VAL A 155 -16.07 -1.37 -3.73
CA VAL A 155 -16.66 -2.16 -4.82
C VAL A 155 -18.18 -2.14 -4.73
N GLU A 156 -18.83 -1.78 -5.85
CA GLU A 156 -20.29 -1.75 -6.00
C GLU A 156 -20.74 -2.45 -7.28
N ALA A 157 -22.04 -2.75 -7.39
CA ALA A 157 -22.59 -3.51 -8.53
C ALA A 157 -22.31 -2.83 -9.86
N GLY A 158 -22.42 -1.50 -9.92
CA GLY A 158 -22.19 -0.72 -11.15
C GLY A 158 -20.73 -0.67 -11.61
N ASP A 159 -19.79 -1.22 -10.84
CA ASP A 159 -18.38 -1.31 -11.23
C ASP A 159 -18.08 -2.50 -12.14
N VAL A 160 -18.98 -3.50 -12.19
CA VAL A 160 -18.81 -4.72 -13.00
C VAL A 160 -19.54 -4.57 -14.31
N TYR A 161 -18.83 -4.77 -15.42
CA TYR A 161 -19.42 -4.75 -16.75
C TYR A 161 -18.71 -5.73 -17.68
N GLU A 162 -19.38 -6.10 -18.77
CA GLU A 162 -18.84 -6.95 -19.82
C GLU A 162 -18.68 -6.12 -21.10
N ASP A 163 -17.58 -6.32 -21.79
CA ASP A 163 -17.31 -5.75 -23.11
C ASP A 163 -16.86 -6.84 -24.10
N ALA A 164 -16.36 -6.45 -25.27
CA ALA A 164 -15.91 -7.39 -26.31
C ALA A 164 -14.75 -8.29 -25.86
N ASP A 165 -13.94 -7.84 -24.90
CA ASP A 165 -12.77 -8.55 -24.37
C ASP A 165 -13.10 -9.37 -23.11
N GLY A 166 -14.32 -9.24 -22.57
CA GLY A 166 -14.82 -10.00 -21.42
C GLY A 166 -15.21 -9.14 -20.23
N TRP A 167 -15.16 -9.74 -19.03
CA TRP A 167 -15.59 -9.09 -17.80
C TRP A 167 -14.54 -8.15 -17.24
N ASN A 168 -14.99 -6.98 -16.82
CA ASN A 168 -14.17 -5.90 -16.31
C ASN A 168 -14.68 -5.36 -14.98
N LEU A 169 -13.76 -4.87 -14.15
CA LEU A 169 -14.04 -4.17 -12.90
C LEU A 169 -13.48 -2.75 -12.97
N PHE A 170 -14.37 -1.77 -12.87
CA PHE A 170 -13.98 -0.36 -12.72
C PHE A 170 -13.52 -0.09 -11.30
N VAL A 171 -12.33 0.48 -11.12
CA VAL A 171 -11.70 0.66 -9.82
C VAL A 171 -11.38 2.12 -9.56
N ARG A 172 -11.90 2.65 -8.45
CA ARG A 172 -11.63 4.00 -7.96
C ARG A 172 -10.42 4.00 -7.03
N GLY A 173 -9.32 4.56 -7.49
CA GLY A 173 -8.07 4.60 -6.75
C GLY A 173 -7.87 5.88 -5.94
N LYS A 174 -6.72 5.97 -5.28
CA LYS A 174 -6.32 7.14 -4.49
C LYS A 174 -6.13 8.38 -5.37
N GLY A 175 -6.68 9.53 -4.94
CA GLY A 175 -6.51 10.81 -5.62
C GLY A 175 -7.37 10.98 -6.87
N GLY A 176 -8.52 10.30 -6.93
CA GLY A 176 -9.47 10.39 -8.06
C GLY A 176 -9.04 9.62 -9.31
N ARG A 177 -7.95 8.88 -9.26
CA ARG A 177 -7.51 8.04 -10.38
C ARG A 177 -8.42 6.83 -10.51
N THR A 178 -8.80 6.52 -11.74
CA THR A 178 -9.60 5.35 -12.08
C THR A 178 -8.80 4.41 -12.98
N ARG A 179 -9.18 3.15 -13.01
CA ARG A 179 -8.67 2.16 -13.95
C ARG A 179 -9.67 1.03 -14.12
N THR A 180 -9.53 0.31 -15.20
CA THR A 180 -10.26 -0.94 -15.47
C THR A 180 -9.32 -2.12 -15.21
N VAL A 181 -9.84 -3.16 -14.57
CA VAL A 181 -9.12 -4.41 -14.32
C VAL A 181 -9.93 -5.55 -14.90
N PRO A 182 -9.38 -6.34 -15.84
CA PRO A 182 -10.05 -7.54 -16.34
C PRO A 182 -10.22 -8.56 -15.21
N ILE A 183 -11.39 -9.19 -15.14
CA ILE A 183 -11.74 -10.17 -14.13
C ILE A 183 -12.40 -11.41 -14.78
N THR A 184 -12.41 -12.50 -14.08
CA THR A 184 -13.11 -13.70 -14.55
C THR A 184 -14.62 -13.55 -14.39
N ALA A 185 -15.40 -14.22 -15.25
CA ALA A 185 -16.87 -14.27 -15.15
C ALA A 185 -17.35 -14.75 -13.77
N ASP A 186 -16.61 -15.69 -13.15
CA ASP A 186 -16.91 -16.18 -11.82
C ASP A 186 -16.70 -15.12 -10.72
N LEU A 187 -15.62 -14.31 -10.82
CA LEU A 187 -15.41 -13.19 -9.90
C LEU A 187 -16.44 -12.08 -10.11
N ALA A 188 -16.80 -11.80 -11.38
CA ALA A 188 -17.85 -10.85 -11.73
C ALA A 188 -19.19 -11.24 -11.08
N ARG A 189 -19.59 -12.50 -11.24
CA ARG A 189 -20.80 -13.08 -10.61
C ARG A 189 -20.74 -12.97 -9.09
N ALA A 190 -19.63 -13.34 -8.46
CA ALA A 190 -19.48 -13.27 -7.01
C ALA A 190 -19.64 -11.83 -6.47
N ILE A 191 -19.16 -10.82 -7.21
CA ILE A 191 -19.36 -9.40 -6.86
C ILE A 191 -20.84 -9.03 -6.99
N THR A 192 -21.45 -9.35 -8.13
CA THR A 192 -22.85 -9.00 -8.44
C THR A 192 -23.82 -9.63 -7.45
N ASP A 193 -23.68 -10.94 -7.16
CA ASP A 193 -24.50 -11.67 -6.19
C ASP A 193 -24.35 -11.07 -4.78
N ARG A 194 -23.14 -10.70 -4.43
CA ARG A 194 -22.87 -10.04 -3.14
C ARG A 194 -23.55 -8.69 -3.05
N CYS A 195 -23.47 -7.85 -4.08
CA CYS A 195 -24.15 -6.56 -4.13
C CYS A 195 -25.68 -6.71 -4.11
N ALA A 196 -26.22 -7.70 -4.84
CA ALA A 196 -27.66 -8.00 -4.82
C ALA A 196 -28.17 -8.33 -3.41
N SER A 197 -27.35 -9.00 -2.60
CA SER A 197 -27.70 -9.38 -1.22
C SER A 197 -27.47 -8.26 -0.18
N THR A 198 -26.68 -7.25 -0.50
CA THR A 198 -26.24 -6.20 0.46
C THR A 198 -26.65 -4.78 0.09
N GLY A 199 -27.18 -4.56 -1.10
CA GLY A 199 -27.50 -3.27 -1.68
C GLY A 199 -26.36 -2.71 -2.54
N GLN A 200 -26.10 -1.41 -2.47
CA GLN A 200 -25.15 -0.73 -3.37
C GLN A 200 -23.75 -1.30 -3.32
N PHE A 201 -23.19 -1.49 -2.11
CA PHE A 201 -21.81 -1.91 -1.92
C PHE A 201 -21.68 -3.41 -1.62
N ALA A 202 -20.69 -4.08 -2.20
CA ALA A 202 -20.34 -5.46 -1.86
C ALA A 202 -19.98 -5.62 -0.36
N PHE A 203 -19.46 -4.55 0.25
CA PHE A 203 -19.05 -4.51 1.65
C PHE A 203 -19.64 -3.28 2.34
N PRO A 204 -20.91 -3.31 2.77
CA PRO A 204 -21.55 -2.18 3.41
C PRO A 204 -20.92 -1.85 4.77
N GLY A 205 -20.90 -0.56 5.09
CA GLY A 205 -20.48 -0.03 6.38
C GLY A 205 -21.59 -0.14 7.44
N ARG A 206 -21.21 -0.11 8.72
CA ARG A 206 -22.17 -0.18 9.83
C ARG A 206 -23.09 1.04 9.94
N CYS A 207 -22.62 2.21 9.49
CA CYS A 207 -23.34 3.48 9.58
C CYS A 207 -23.71 4.01 8.19
N GLY A 208 -23.93 3.12 7.22
CA GLY A 208 -24.16 3.48 5.83
C GLY A 208 -22.86 3.56 5.01
N GLY A 209 -23.01 3.69 3.67
CA GLY A 209 -21.88 3.68 2.76
C GLY A 209 -21.12 2.34 2.74
N HIS A 210 -19.84 2.40 2.39
CA HIS A 210 -18.98 1.23 2.32
C HIS A 210 -18.18 0.97 3.62
N MET A 211 -17.69 -0.24 3.78
CA MET A 211 -16.81 -0.65 4.89
C MET A 211 -15.53 0.20 4.94
N ALA A 212 -15.00 0.46 6.12
CA ALA A 212 -13.71 1.14 6.26
C ALA A 212 -12.55 0.25 5.76
N ALA A 213 -11.58 0.83 5.05
CA ALA A 213 -10.41 0.11 4.54
C ALA A 213 -9.61 -0.63 5.65
N ASN A 214 -9.59 -0.07 6.86
CA ASN A 214 -8.96 -0.72 8.01
C ASN A 214 -9.69 -2.01 8.41
N SER A 215 -11.02 -2.02 8.35
CA SER A 215 -11.82 -3.23 8.63
C SER A 215 -11.55 -4.31 7.58
N VAL A 216 -11.45 -3.95 6.29
CA VAL A 216 -11.03 -4.89 5.23
C VAL A 216 -9.66 -5.47 5.53
N SER A 217 -8.70 -4.63 5.92
CA SER A 217 -7.34 -5.07 6.30
C SER A 217 -7.36 -6.02 7.52
N GLN A 218 -8.18 -5.75 8.53
CA GLN A 218 -8.32 -6.59 9.72
C GLN A 218 -8.93 -7.96 9.37
N ILE A 219 -9.92 -8.01 8.46
CA ILE A 219 -10.49 -9.27 7.96
C ILE A 219 -9.38 -10.12 7.31
N GLY A 220 -8.59 -9.53 6.41
CA GLY A 220 -7.47 -10.23 5.78
C GLY A 220 -6.45 -10.77 6.79
N ARG A 221 -6.12 -10.01 7.83
CA ARG A 221 -5.20 -10.45 8.90
C ARG A 221 -5.74 -11.60 9.75
N ARG A 222 -7.06 -11.68 9.91
CA ARG A 222 -7.70 -12.76 10.68
C ARG A 222 -7.71 -14.08 9.93
N ILE A 223 -7.82 -14.04 8.58
CA ILE A 223 -8.00 -15.23 7.74
C ILE A 223 -6.65 -15.74 7.25
N LEU A 224 -5.76 -14.85 6.85
CA LEU A 224 -4.46 -15.23 6.31
C LEU A 224 -3.50 -15.66 7.42
N PRO A 225 -2.82 -16.80 7.29
CA PRO A 225 -1.92 -17.31 8.33
C PRO A 225 -0.61 -16.50 8.41
N GLY A 226 -0.01 -16.50 9.59
CA GLY A 226 1.31 -15.94 9.83
C GLY A 226 1.42 -14.44 9.49
N THR A 227 2.34 -14.09 8.61
CA THR A 227 2.61 -12.70 8.22
C THR A 227 1.97 -12.28 6.90
N TRP A 228 1.07 -13.09 6.33
CA TRP A 228 0.38 -12.78 5.09
C TRP A 228 -0.65 -11.67 5.30
N THR A 229 -0.82 -10.83 4.30
CA THR A 229 -1.75 -9.69 4.32
C THR A 229 -2.38 -9.52 2.93
N LEU A 230 -3.51 -8.82 2.83
CA LEU A 230 -4.11 -8.46 1.54
C LEU A 230 -3.12 -7.72 0.62
N HIS A 231 -2.21 -6.93 1.19
CA HIS A 231 -1.17 -6.29 0.41
C HIS A 231 -0.19 -7.30 -0.22
N LYS A 232 0.14 -8.39 0.48
CA LYS A 232 0.95 -9.48 -0.09
C LYS A 232 0.19 -10.30 -1.14
N LEU A 233 -1.14 -10.39 -1.07
CA LEU A 233 -1.96 -10.97 -2.14
C LEU A 233 -1.91 -10.11 -3.41
N ARG A 234 -2.00 -8.79 -3.27
CA ARG A 234 -1.79 -7.87 -4.40
C ARG A 234 -0.37 -7.98 -4.98
N HIS A 235 0.66 -8.23 -4.17
CA HIS A 235 2.02 -8.54 -4.67
C HIS A 235 2.04 -9.85 -5.46
N ARG A 236 1.30 -10.88 -4.99
CA ARG A 236 1.14 -12.13 -5.74
C ARG A 236 0.51 -11.87 -7.11
N TYR A 237 -0.57 -11.06 -7.17
CA TYR A 237 -1.18 -10.64 -8.43
C TYR A 237 -0.17 -10.00 -9.36
N ALA A 238 0.57 -9.00 -8.89
CA ALA A 238 1.60 -8.31 -9.67
C ALA A 238 2.67 -9.27 -10.23
N THR A 239 3.14 -10.19 -9.39
CA THR A 239 4.16 -11.18 -9.79
C THR A 239 3.60 -12.17 -10.83
N LYS A 240 2.37 -12.66 -10.63
CA LYS A 240 1.71 -13.57 -11.58
C LYS A 240 1.40 -12.89 -12.92
N ALA A 241 0.83 -11.69 -12.89
CA ALA A 241 0.54 -10.91 -14.08
C ALA A 241 1.81 -10.64 -14.90
N TYR A 242 2.89 -10.22 -14.23
CA TYR A 242 4.17 -10.02 -14.91
C TYR A 242 4.76 -11.32 -15.47
N SER A 243 4.62 -12.42 -14.74
CA SER A 243 5.16 -13.72 -15.21
C SER A 243 4.42 -14.28 -16.41
N ALA A 244 3.19 -13.85 -16.68
CA ALA A 244 2.40 -14.28 -17.82
C ALA A 244 2.95 -13.69 -19.14
N GLU A 245 3.06 -12.36 -19.20
CA GLU A 245 3.37 -11.64 -20.44
C GLU A 245 4.67 -10.83 -20.40
N HIS A 246 5.31 -10.71 -19.23
CA HIS A 246 6.52 -9.89 -19.00
C HIS A 246 6.34 -8.40 -19.33
N ASP A 247 5.10 -7.94 -19.46
CA ASP A 247 4.78 -6.53 -19.71
C ASP A 247 4.61 -5.76 -18.40
N LEU A 248 5.62 -4.96 -18.09
CA LEU A 248 5.64 -4.13 -16.89
C LEU A 248 4.67 -2.96 -16.95
N LEU A 249 4.44 -2.40 -18.15
CA LEU A 249 3.56 -1.25 -18.33
C LEU A 249 2.12 -1.65 -18.06
N THR A 250 1.64 -2.71 -18.67
CA THR A 250 0.31 -3.27 -18.40
C THR A 250 0.12 -3.62 -16.93
N VAL A 251 1.11 -4.24 -16.28
CA VAL A 251 1.02 -4.54 -14.83
C VAL A 251 0.94 -3.25 -14.00
N CYS A 252 1.68 -2.20 -14.37
CA CYS A 252 1.61 -0.89 -13.69
C CYS A 252 0.22 -0.26 -13.81
N GLU A 253 -0.37 -0.31 -15.00
CA GLU A 253 -1.70 0.20 -15.29
C GLU A 253 -2.75 -0.55 -14.48
N LEU A 254 -2.79 -1.87 -14.56
CA LEU A 254 -3.72 -2.73 -13.81
C LEU A 254 -3.61 -2.54 -12.29
N LEU A 255 -2.42 -2.26 -11.79
CA LEU A 255 -2.22 -1.94 -10.38
C LEU A 255 -2.52 -0.47 -10.03
N GLY A 256 -2.61 0.43 -11.00
CA GLY A 256 -2.76 1.86 -10.76
C GLY A 256 -1.57 2.44 -9.98
N HIS A 257 -0.35 2.10 -10.40
CA HIS A 257 0.88 2.66 -9.85
C HIS A 257 1.24 3.95 -10.59
N ALA A 258 1.51 5.02 -9.84
CA ALA A 258 1.94 6.31 -10.41
C ALA A 258 3.38 6.28 -10.95
N SER A 259 4.17 5.25 -10.61
CA SER A 259 5.59 5.12 -10.94
C SER A 259 5.95 3.66 -11.16
N LEU A 260 6.69 3.41 -12.23
CA LEU A 260 7.30 2.10 -12.54
C LEU A 260 8.14 1.57 -11.38
N GLN A 261 8.88 2.45 -10.67
CA GLN A 261 9.68 2.08 -9.50
C GLN A 261 8.88 1.40 -8.41
N THR A 262 7.59 1.73 -8.29
CA THR A 262 6.71 1.08 -7.31
C THR A 262 6.42 -0.35 -7.74
N THR A 263 6.22 -0.61 -9.03
CA THR A 263 5.91 -1.94 -9.58
C THR A 263 7.13 -2.85 -9.60
N VAL A 264 8.30 -2.34 -9.99
CA VAL A 264 9.57 -3.09 -10.00
C VAL A 264 9.89 -3.70 -8.63
N ARG A 265 9.53 -3.02 -7.54
CA ARG A 265 9.71 -3.54 -6.18
C ARG A 265 8.92 -4.82 -5.90
N TYR A 266 7.85 -5.07 -6.63
CA TYR A 266 6.94 -6.21 -6.44
C TYR A 266 7.22 -7.38 -7.37
N ILE A 267 8.11 -7.20 -8.35
CA ILE A 267 8.42 -8.20 -9.37
C ILE A 267 9.76 -8.84 -9.03
N ALA A 268 9.73 -10.13 -8.68
CA ALA A 268 10.94 -10.93 -8.58
C ALA A 268 11.35 -11.41 -9.98
N PRO A 269 12.64 -11.28 -10.38
CA PRO A 269 13.11 -11.87 -11.61
C PRO A 269 12.87 -13.38 -11.64
N SER A 270 12.16 -13.86 -12.65
CA SER A 270 11.87 -15.30 -12.77
C SER A 270 13.15 -16.05 -13.18
N PRO A 271 13.43 -17.25 -12.62
CA PRO A 271 14.54 -18.09 -13.07
C PRO A 271 14.44 -18.44 -14.56
N ARG A 272 13.22 -18.59 -15.08
CA ARG A 272 12.94 -18.87 -16.49
C ARG A 272 13.36 -17.70 -17.39
N ALA A 273 13.07 -16.45 -16.96
CA ALA A 273 13.49 -15.25 -17.71
C ALA A 273 15.02 -15.12 -17.72
N ARG A 274 15.72 -15.42 -16.61
CA ARG A 274 17.18 -15.43 -16.56
C ARG A 274 17.77 -16.45 -17.53
N ASN A 275 17.23 -17.66 -17.57
CA ASN A 275 17.68 -18.71 -18.48
C ASN A 275 17.41 -18.36 -19.94
N ALA A 276 16.26 -17.73 -20.24
CA ALA A 276 15.93 -17.25 -21.58
C ALA A 276 16.90 -16.15 -22.03
N ILE A 277 17.24 -15.21 -21.16
CA ILE A 277 18.24 -14.17 -21.44
C ILE A 277 19.61 -14.79 -21.69
N LEU A 278 20.05 -15.73 -20.85
CA LEU A 278 21.32 -16.45 -21.05
C LEU A 278 21.36 -17.17 -22.38
N ALA A 279 20.29 -17.82 -22.80
CA ALA A 279 20.18 -18.49 -24.08
C ALA A 279 20.25 -17.49 -25.27
N ALA A 280 19.51 -16.37 -25.15
CA ALA A 280 19.42 -15.34 -26.18
C ALA A 280 20.74 -14.54 -26.37
N THR A 281 21.49 -14.36 -25.26
CA THR A 281 22.74 -13.57 -25.27
C THR A 281 24.00 -14.42 -25.55
N ARG A 282 23.84 -15.74 -25.69
CA ARG A 282 24.95 -16.63 -25.98
C ARG A 282 25.50 -16.35 -27.38
N ILE A 283 26.79 -16.03 -27.48
CA ILE A 283 27.49 -15.93 -28.78
C ILE A 283 27.50 -17.32 -29.40
N GLN A 284 26.80 -17.47 -30.53
CA GLN A 284 26.87 -18.71 -31.32
C GLN A 284 28.11 -18.65 -32.16
N PRO A 285 28.97 -19.71 -32.19
CA PRO A 285 30.03 -19.77 -33.13
C PRO A 285 29.49 -19.81 -34.59
N PRO A 286 30.19 -19.20 -35.55
CA PRO A 286 29.72 -19.19 -36.92
C PRO A 286 29.47 -20.64 -37.38
N THR A 287 28.29 -20.89 -37.92
CA THR A 287 27.99 -22.17 -38.59
C THR A 287 28.92 -22.32 -39.77
N THR A 288 29.93 -23.20 -39.67
CA THR A 288 30.70 -23.63 -40.78
C THR A 288 29.76 -24.34 -41.76
N SER A 289 29.34 -23.63 -42.81
CA SER A 289 28.70 -24.24 -43.98
C SER A 289 29.74 -25.16 -44.62
N GLY A 290 29.63 -26.46 -44.33
CA GLY A 290 30.41 -27.49 -45.02
C GLY A 290 30.06 -27.45 -46.51
N GLY A 291 30.99 -26.94 -47.30
CA GLY A 291 30.90 -27.04 -48.74
C GLY A 291 30.94 -28.53 -49.15
N ALA A 292 29.87 -28.99 -49.75
CA ALA A 292 29.85 -30.24 -50.47
C ALA A 292 30.70 -30.04 -51.74
N ALA A 293 31.90 -30.57 -51.70
CA ALA A 293 32.68 -30.73 -52.90
C ALA A 293 32.12 -31.88 -53.75
N THR A 294 31.61 -31.55 -54.90
CA THR A 294 31.19 -32.44 -55.94
C THR A 294 32.50 -33.07 -56.57
N GLN A 295 32.60 -34.37 -56.60
CA GLN A 295 33.29 -35.12 -57.67
C GLN A 295 32.41 -36.29 -58.07
#